data_fc9c22a91279e377fc429ebb9e94d095
#
_entry.id   fc9c22a91279e377fc429ebb9e94d095
#
_cell.length_a   1.000
_cell.length_b   1.000
_cell.length_c   1.000
_cell.angle_alpha   90.00
_cell.angle_beta   90.00
_cell.angle_gamma   90.00
#
_symmetry.space_group_name_H-M   'P 1'
#
loop_
_entity.id
_entity.type
_entity.pdbx_description
1 polymer ?
#
loop_
_entity_poly.entity_id
_entity_poly.type
_entity_poly.pdbx_seq_one_letter_code
_entity_poly.pdbx_strand_id
1 'polypeptide(L)'
;MPVSQRQLEERQMRQDRILTGALEVFKSKGLEGATMDEIASESGFGKATLYYYFHSKEEVFAAILENGWKDLWASLEPVIAGDESPRKTFINVLLKIAENARNRPGLFEFLFNAPKVITFEEQPWKRYQNRMYGTIQGLLDDG
;
A
#
# COMPACT_ATOMS: atom_id res chain seq x y z
N MET A 1 13.91 21.91 17.04
CA MET A 1 14.57 22.07 15.72
C MET A 1 13.75 21.41 14.64
N PRO A 2 13.46 22.12 13.56
CA PRO A 2 12.78 21.48 12.45
C PRO A 2 13.66 20.40 11.82
N VAL A 3 13.05 19.29 11.47
CA VAL A 3 13.73 18.19 10.78
C VAL A 3 14.08 18.65 9.35
N SER A 4 15.31 18.44 8.91
CA SER A 4 15.72 18.81 7.56
C SER A 4 15.01 17.93 6.51
N GLN A 5 14.92 18.42 5.27
CA GLN A 5 14.38 17.64 4.16
C GLN A 5 15.13 16.33 3.97
N ARG A 6 16.45 16.37 4.10
CA ARG A 6 17.30 15.18 4.00
C ARG A 6 16.96 14.15 5.08
N GLN A 7 16.71 14.57 6.31
CA GLN A 7 16.33 13.66 7.40
C GLN A 7 14.96 13.01 7.16
N LEU A 8 14.01 13.77 6.60
CA LEU A 8 12.69 13.24 6.24
C LEU A 8 12.80 12.20 5.14
N GLU A 9 13.63 12.46 4.13
CA GLU A 9 13.86 11.51 3.04
C GLU A 9 14.53 10.24 3.53
N GLU A 10 15.52 10.35 4.43
CA GLU A 10 16.18 9.19 5.02
C GLU A 10 15.21 8.34 5.85
N ARG A 11 14.32 8.97 6.62
CA ARG A 11 13.27 8.26 7.37
C ARG A 11 12.34 7.50 6.43
N GLN A 12 11.91 8.16 5.37
CA GLN A 12 11.01 7.55 4.40
C GLN A 12 11.67 6.36 3.73
N MET A 13 12.94 6.46 3.36
CA MET A 13 13.70 5.35 2.78
C MET A 13 13.80 4.16 3.73
N ARG A 14 14.03 4.42 5.02
CA ARG A 14 14.09 3.34 6.02
C ARG A 14 12.75 2.67 6.21
N GLN A 15 11.68 3.46 6.30
CA GLN A 15 10.32 2.91 6.40
C GLN A 15 9.99 2.06 5.18
N ASP A 16 10.31 2.53 3.98
CA ASP A 16 10.05 1.79 2.75
C ASP A 16 10.82 0.47 2.71
N ARG A 17 12.05 0.47 3.20
CA ARG A 17 12.86 -0.74 3.30
C ARG A 17 12.27 -1.75 4.28
N ILE A 18 11.77 -1.27 5.42
CA ILE A 18 11.09 -2.11 6.40
C ILE A 18 9.84 -2.72 5.76
N LEU A 19 9.03 -1.92 5.10
CA LEU A 19 7.79 -2.40 4.49
C LEU A 19 8.06 -3.40 3.35
N THR A 20 9.12 -3.19 2.58
CA THR A 20 9.52 -4.14 1.52
C THR A 20 9.93 -5.49 2.11
N GLY A 21 10.75 -5.48 3.15
CA GLY A 21 11.15 -6.72 3.84
C GLY A 21 9.98 -7.40 4.52
N ALA A 22 9.13 -6.62 5.17
CA ALA A 22 7.94 -7.13 5.85
C ALA A 22 6.96 -7.80 4.87
N LEU A 23 6.78 -7.22 3.69
CA LEU A 23 5.92 -7.80 2.67
C LEU A 23 6.36 -9.23 2.33
N GLU A 24 7.66 -9.45 2.18
CA GLU A 24 8.20 -10.77 1.91
C GLU A 24 7.91 -11.76 3.05
N VAL A 25 8.06 -11.32 4.31
CA VAL A 25 7.76 -12.15 5.47
C VAL A 25 6.27 -12.49 5.52
N PHE A 26 5.40 -11.50 5.33
CA PHE A 26 3.95 -11.73 5.36
C PHE A 26 3.47 -12.62 4.21
N LYS A 27 4.06 -12.50 3.04
CA LYS A 27 3.74 -13.37 1.90
C LYS A 27 4.10 -14.82 2.18
N SER A 28 5.23 -15.04 2.85
CA SER A 28 5.73 -16.37 3.18
C SER A 28 4.99 -17.01 4.36
N LYS A 29 4.68 -16.23 5.41
CA LYS A 29 4.23 -16.76 6.70
C LYS A 29 2.86 -16.26 7.15
N GLY A 30 2.28 -15.30 6.46
CA GLY A 30 1.05 -14.65 6.90
C GLY A 30 1.28 -13.73 8.08
N LEU A 31 0.24 -12.99 8.46
CA LEU A 31 0.33 -12.06 9.61
C LEU A 31 0.58 -12.81 10.91
N GLU A 32 -0.13 -13.91 11.14
CA GLU A 32 -0.02 -14.65 12.38
C GLU A 32 1.33 -15.34 12.54
N GLY A 33 1.88 -15.88 11.46
CA GLY A 33 3.14 -16.59 11.45
C GLY A 33 4.38 -15.71 11.45
N ALA A 34 4.24 -14.43 11.10
CA ALA A 34 5.35 -13.48 11.02
C ALA A 34 5.75 -12.99 12.43
N THR A 35 7.02 -12.67 12.60
CA THR A 35 7.54 -12.07 13.83
C THR A 35 8.28 -10.78 13.51
N MET A 36 8.36 -9.88 14.49
CA MET A 36 9.14 -8.64 14.35
C MET A 36 10.62 -8.94 14.13
N ASP A 37 11.15 -9.99 14.72
CA ASP A 37 12.54 -10.41 14.52
C ASP A 37 12.81 -10.76 13.06
N GLU A 38 11.90 -11.49 12.43
CA GLU A 38 12.02 -11.85 11.02
C GLU A 38 11.91 -10.63 10.11
N ILE A 39 11.02 -9.69 10.43
CA ILE A 39 10.87 -8.45 9.67
C ILE A 39 12.16 -7.62 9.76
N ALA A 40 12.73 -7.49 10.95
CA ALA A 40 14.00 -6.79 11.14
C ALA A 40 15.12 -7.43 10.33
N SER A 41 15.25 -8.75 10.43
CA SER A 41 16.25 -9.50 9.69
C SER A 41 16.11 -9.33 8.17
N GLU A 42 14.91 -9.49 7.66
CA GLU A 42 14.65 -9.37 6.21
C GLU A 42 14.87 -7.96 5.69
N SER A 43 14.56 -6.95 6.49
CA SER A 43 14.77 -5.54 6.09
C SER A 43 16.21 -5.07 6.29
N GLY A 44 17.05 -5.86 6.96
CA GLY A 44 18.44 -5.50 7.21
C GLY A 44 18.64 -4.49 8.33
N PHE A 45 17.65 -4.32 9.20
CA PHE A 45 17.75 -3.43 10.36
C PHE A 45 17.81 -4.21 11.66
N GLY A 46 18.38 -3.57 12.69
CA GLY A 46 18.29 -4.09 14.04
C GLY A 46 16.87 -3.96 14.59
N LYS A 47 16.58 -4.77 15.59
CA LYS A 47 15.28 -4.80 16.25
C LYS A 47 14.88 -3.44 16.84
N ALA A 48 15.83 -2.74 17.47
CA ALA A 48 15.59 -1.42 18.05
C ALA A 48 15.16 -0.41 16.98
N THR A 49 15.79 -0.44 15.80
CA THR A 49 15.44 0.44 14.70
C THR A 49 14.03 0.14 14.20
N LEU A 50 13.68 -1.13 14.05
CA LEU A 50 12.33 -1.51 13.65
C LEU A 50 11.28 -0.99 14.64
N TYR A 51 11.50 -1.20 15.94
CA TYR A 51 10.56 -0.76 16.98
C TYR A 51 10.48 0.76 17.09
N TYR A 52 11.48 1.49 16.66
CA TYR A 52 11.41 2.93 16.57
C TYR A 52 10.34 3.40 15.57
N TYR A 53 10.19 2.69 14.45
CA TYR A 53 9.23 3.05 13.41
C TYR A 53 7.86 2.40 13.59
N PHE A 54 7.82 1.16 14.03
CA PHE A 54 6.59 0.37 14.15
C PHE A 54 6.60 -0.41 15.47
N HIS A 55 5.52 -0.33 16.23
CA HIS A 55 5.46 -0.96 17.55
C HIS A 55 5.04 -2.42 17.49
N SER A 56 4.41 -2.86 16.41
CA SER A 56 3.92 -4.23 16.26
C SER A 56 3.90 -4.65 14.81
N LYS A 57 3.81 -5.95 14.56
CA LYS A 57 3.68 -6.48 13.20
C LYS A 57 2.35 -6.06 12.56
N GLU A 58 1.32 -5.86 13.38
CA GLU A 58 0.02 -5.38 12.90
C GLU A 58 0.12 -3.95 12.37
N GLU A 59 0.90 -3.10 13.02
CA GLU A 59 1.18 -1.75 12.52
C GLU A 59 1.94 -1.78 11.20
N VAL A 60 2.92 -2.67 11.08
CA VAL A 60 3.68 -2.83 9.82
C VAL A 60 2.75 -3.29 8.71
N PHE A 61 1.91 -4.27 8.99
CA PHE A 61 0.94 -4.81 8.03
C PHE A 61 -0.02 -3.72 7.54
N ALA A 62 -0.59 -2.95 8.47
CA ALA A 62 -1.49 -1.84 8.15
C ALA A 62 -0.78 -0.77 7.30
N ALA A 63 0.48 -0.49 7.59
CA ALA A 63 1.27 0.50 6.83
C ALA A 63 1.50 0.04 5.38
N ILE A 64 1.73 -1.25 5.14
CA ILE A 64 1.86 -1.79 3.79
C ILE A 64 0.56 -1.56 3.02
N LEU A 65 -0.59 -1.87 3.63
CA LEU A 65 -1.90 -1.66 3.01
C LEU A 65 -2.15 -0.19 2.72
N GLU A 66 -1.91 0.68 3.69
CA GLU A 66 -2.15 2.11 3.52
C GLU A 66 -1.29 2.71 2.40
N ASN A 67 0.01 2.46 2.44
CA ASN A 67 0.92 2.99 1.41
C ASN A 67 0.62 2.41 0.03
N GLY A 68 0.32 1.12 -0.04
CA GLY A 68 0.00 0.46 -1.29
C GLY A 68 -1.27 1.00 -1.94
N TRP A 69 -2.35 1.13 -1.17
CA TRP A 69 -3.60 1.67 -1.67
C TRP A 69 -3.49 3.16 -2.01
N LYS A 70 -2.77 3.92 -1.18
CA LYS A 70 -2.52 5.33 -1.44
C LYS A 70 -1.76 5.53 -2.74
N ASP A 71 -0.70 4.76 -2.97
CA ASP A 71 0.10 4.87 -4.19
C ASP A 71 -0.69 4.45 -5.43
N LEU A 72 -1.49 3.39 -5.32
CA LEU A 72 -2.37 2.97 -6.40
C LEU A 72 -3.37 4.07 -6.73
N TRP A 73 -4.06 4.62 -5.73
CA TRP A 73 -4.99 5.72 -5.94
C TRP A 73 -4.33 6.93 -6.56
N ALA A 74 -3.14 7.32 -6.07
CA ALA A 74 -2.39 8.46 -6.61
C ALA A 74 -2.05 8.27 -8.09
N SER A 75 -1.81 7.04 -8.53
CA SER A 75 -1.55 6.75 -9.96
C SER A 75 -2.80 6.87 -10.82
N LEU A 76 -3.98 6.70 -10.23
CA LEU A 76 -5.25 6.79 -10.95
C LEU A 76 -5.80 8.22 -11.04
N GLU A 77 -5.48 9.07 -10.08
CA GLU A 77 -6.01 10.44 -10.03
C GLU A 77 -5.81 11.23 -11.32
N PRO A 78 -4.61 11.29 -11.93
CA PRO A 78 -4.43 12.01 -13.19
C PRO A 78 -5.26 11.46 -14.34
N VAL A 79 -5.47 10.15 -14.37
CA VAL A 79 -6.29 9.51 -15.39
C VAL A 79 -7.75 9.91 -15.25
N ILE A 80 -8.23 9.93 -14.00
CA ILE A 80 -9.63 10.27 -13.68
C ILE A 80 -9.90 11.77 -13.94
N ALA A 81 -8.93 12.62 -13.65
CA ALA A 81 -9.05 14.07 -13.80
C ALA A 81 -8.98 14.56 -15.25
N GLY A 82 -8.67 13.68 -16.20
CA GLY A 82 -8.58 14.04 -17.63
C GLY A 82 -9.95 14.34 -18.25
N ASP A 83 -9.91 14.94 -19.43
CA ASP A 83 -11.12 15.39 -20.16
C ASP A 83 -11.72 14.33 -21.09
N GLU A 84 -11.27 13.10 -20.98
CA GLU A 84 -11.77 12.00 -21.81
C GLU A 84 -13.20 11.60 -21.44
N SER A 85 -13.89 10.93 -22.37
CA SER A 85 -15.22 10.40 -22.11
C SER A 85 -15.18 9.38 -20.95
N PRO A 86 -16.31 9.13 -20.26
CA PRO A 86 -16.35 8.13 -19.20
C PRO A 86 -15.87 6.74 -19.65
N ARG A 87 -16.22 6.34 -20.87
CA ARG A 87 -15.77 5.06 -21.43
C ARG A 87 -14.26 4.99 -21.60
N LYS A 88 -13.64 6.03 -22.16
CA LYS A 88 -12.18 6.09 -22.31
C LYS A 88 -11.48 6.15 -20.97
N THR A 89 -12.01 6.94 -20.04
CA THR A 89 -11.47 7.04 -18.69
C THR A 89 -11.52 5.67 -18.01
N PHE A 90 -12.61 4.94 -18.12
CA PHE A 90 -12.73 3.59 -17.59
C PHE A 90 -11.64 2.66 -18.13
N ILE A 91 -11.45 2.65 -19.45
CA ILE A 91 -10.41 1.84 -20.10
C ILE A 91 -9.03 2.23 -19.59
N ASN A 92 -8.75 3.55 -19.51
CA ASN A 92 -7.46 4.05 -19.06
C ASN A 92 -7.20 3.72 -17.57
N VAL A 93 -8.23 3.75 -16.74
CA VAL A 93 -8.14 3.33 -15.33
C VAL A 93 -7.76 1.84 -15.24
N LEU A 94 -8.43 0.99 -16.01
CA LEU A 94 -8.12 -0.44 -16.02
C LEU A 94 -6.69 -0.70 -16.51
N LEU A 95 -6.25 0.02 -17.53
CA LEU A 95 -4.87 -0.11 -18.03
C LEU A 95 -3.86 0.34 -16.98
N LYS A 96 -4.16 1.39 -16.23
CA LYS A 96 -3.28 1.88 -15.16
C LYS A 96 -3.21 0.89 -14.00
N ILE A 97 -4.32 0.29 -13.63
CA ILE A 97 -4.35 -0.77 -12.61
C ILE A 97 -3.49 -1.95 -13.07
N ALA A 98 -3.64 -2.36 -14.33
CA ALA A 98 -2.84 -3.45 -14.90
C ALA A 98 -1.34 -3.12 -14.91
N GLU A 99 -0.98 -1.87 -15.19
CA GLU A 99 0.41 -1.41 -15.12
C GLU A 99 0.96 -1.54 -13.70
N ASN A 100 0.20 -1.12 -12.68
CA ASN A 100 0.60 -1.28 -11.28
C ASN A 100 0.78 -2.75 -10.91
N ALA A 101 -0.14 -3.61 -11.35
CA ALA A 101 -0.05 -5.05 -11.11
C ALA A 101 1.20 -5.66 -11.73
N ARG A 102 1.56 -5.22 -12.93
CA ARG A 102 2.74 -5.70 -13.64
C ARG A 102 4.04 -5.23 -12.99
N ASN A 103 4.06 -3.99 -12.52
CA ASN A 103 5.28 -3.38 -11.93
C ASN A 103 5.59 -3.93 -10.54
N ARG A 104 4.57 -4.23 -9.74
CA ARG A 104 4.72 -4.71 -8.37
C ARG A 104 3.71 -5.82 -8.08
N PRO A 105 3.85 -7.00 -8.72
CA PRO A 105 2.83 -8.05 -8.63
C PRO A 105 2.62 -8.58 -7.21
N GLY A 106 3.68 -8.71 -6.43
CA GLY A 106 3.58 -9.18 -5.05
C GLY A 106 2.78 -8.25 -4.15
N LEU A 107 3.04 -6.95 -4.27
CA LEU A 107 2.28 -5.95 -3.52
C LEU A 107 0.83 -5.90 -3.98
N PHE A 108 0.61 -5.91 -5.29
CA PHE A 108 -0.73 -5.87 -5.85
C PHE A 108 -1.59 -7.04 -5.35
N GLU A 109 -1.05 -8.25 -5.42
CA GLU A 109 -1.73 -9.43 -4.89
C GLU A 109 -2.02 -9.30 -3.40
N PHE A 110 -1.07 -8.80 -2.62
CA PHE A 110 -1.24 -8.59 -1.20
C PHE A 110 -2.38 -7.61 -0.90
N LEU A 111 -2.46 -6.49 -1.63
CA LEU A 111 -3.51 -5.49 -1.43
C LEU A 111 -4.91 -6.05 -1.63
N PHE A 112 -5.09 -6.94 -2.59
CA PHE A 112 -6.41 -7.49 -2.92
C PHE A 112 -6.78 -8.73 -2.11
N ASN A 113 -5.80 -9.39 -1.47
CA ASN A 113 -6.04 -10.61 -0.69
C ASN A 113 -6.00 -10.42 0.82
N ALA A 114 -5.50 -9.29 1.30
CA ALA A 114 -5.25 -9.05 2.73
C ALA A 114 -6.47 -8.64 3.58
N PRO A 115 -7.60 -8.16 3.04
CA PRO A 115 -8.60 -7.44 3.83
C PRO A 115 -9.31 -8.24 4.91
N LYS A 116 -9.24 -9.55 4.90
CA LYS A 116 -10.04 -10.39 5.80
C LYS A 116 -9.46 -10.56 7.19
N VAL A 117 -8.24 -10.09 7.41
CA VAL A 117 -7.47 -10.41 8.62
C VAL A 117 -7.58 -9.34 9.70
N ILE A 118 -7.88 -8.10 9.33
CA ILE A 118 -7.98 -6.98 10.26
C ILE A 118 -9.42 -6.44 10.22
N THR A 119 -10.23 -6.84 11.22
CA THR A 119 -11.68 -6.65 11.15
C THR A 119 -12.27 -5.69 12.19
N PHE A 120 -11.48 -5.18 13.12
CA PHE A 120 -12.09 -4.58 14.32
C PHE A 120 -12.28 -3.08 14.28
N GLU A 121 -11.61 -2.37 13.39
CA GLU A 121 -11.76 -0.94 13.25
C GLU A 121 -11.72 -0.55 11.78
N GLU A 122 -12.34 0.59 11.46
CA GLU A 122 -12.27 1.14 10.12
C GLU A 122 -10.81 1.54 9.82
N GLN A 123 -10.17 0.82 8.91
CA GLN A 123 -8.79 1.05 8.56
C GLN A 123 -8.65 2.23 7.60
N PRO A 124 -7.64 3.11 7.79
CA PRO A 124 -7.44 4.27 6.90
C PRO A 124 -7.29 3.90 5.42
N TRP A 125 -6.69 2.75 5.12
CA TRP A 125 -6.49 2.31 3.74
C TRP A 125 -7.79 2.00 3.00
N LYS A 126 -8.86 1.69 3.71
CA LYS A 126 -10.17 1.38 3.11
C LYS A 126 -10.75 2.57 2.36
N ARG A 127 -10.47 3.79 2.78
CA ARG A 127 -10.99 4.96 2.06
C ARG A 127 -10.42 5.08 0.65
N TYR A 128 -9.15 4.69 0.43
CA TYR A 128 -8.56 4.65 -0.91
C TYR A 128 -9.20 3.56 -1.75
N GLN A 129 -9.39 2.39 -1.17
CA GLN A 129 -10.08 1.27 -1.83
C GLN A 129 -11.51 1.65 -2.20
N ASN A 130 -12.25 2.26 -1.29
CA ASN A 130 -13.62 2.68 -1.52
C ASN A 130 -13.71 3.77 -2.60
N ARG A 131 -12.78 4.70 -2.62
CA ARG A 131 -12.70 5.72 -3.69
C ARG A 131 -12.48 5.07 -5.05
N MET A 132 -11.58 4.12 -5.13
CA MET A 132 -11.31 3.42 -6.38
C MET A 132 -12.56 2.69 -6.88
N TYR A 133 -13.18 1.90 -6.02
CA TYR A 133 -14.39 1.14 -6.39
C TYR A 133 -15.55 2.08 -6.75
N GLY A 134 -15.74 3.14 -5.98
CA GLY A 134 -16.79 4.14 -6.26
C GLY A 134 -16.56 4.85 -7.59
N THR A 135 -15.32 5.17 -7.92
CA THR A 135 -14.96 5.80 -9.19
C THR A 135 -15.23 4.87 -10.37
N ILE A 136 -14.81 3.61 -10.25
CA ILE A 136 -15.05 2.61 -11.29
C ILE A 136 -16.57 2.41 -11.51
N GLN A 137 -17.32 2.30 -10.43
CA GLN A 137 -18.78 2.16 -10.50
C GLN A 137 -19.41 3.38 -11.18
N GLY A 138 -18.99 4.58 -10.81
CA GLY A 138 -19.48 5.82 -11.45
C GLY A 138 -19.20 5.85 -12.94
N LEU A 139 -18.01 5.43 -13.37
CA LEU A 139 -17.65 5.37 -14.78
C LEU A 139 -18.49 4.36 -15.55
N LEU A 140 -18.81 3.24 -14.93
CA LEU A 140 -19.69 2.22 -15.53
C LEU A 140 -21.13 2.75 -15.67
N ASP A 141 -21.62 3.47 -14.67
CA ASP A 141 -22.97 4.03 -14.69
C ASP A 141 -23.11 5.15 -15.74
N ASP A 142 -22.07 5.96 -15.93
CA ASP A 142 -22.04 7.08 -16.86
C ASP A 142 -21.72 6.66 -18.31
N GLY A 143 -21.15 5.51 -18.46
CA GLY A 143 -20.79 4.93 -19.76
C GLY A 143 -21.82 3.98 -20.28
#